data_b3d0235a71597fc987b08a7d21cca43e
#
_entry.id   b3d0235a71597fc987b08a7d21cca43e
#
_cell.length_a   1.000
_cell.length_b   1.000
_cell.length_c   1.000
_cell.angle_alpha   90.00
_cell.angle_beta   90.00
_cell.angle_gamma   90.00
#
_symmetry.space_group_name_H-M   'P 1'
#
loop_
_entity.id
_entity.type
_entity.pdbx_description
1 polymer ?
#
loop_
_entity_poly.entity_id
_entity_poly.type
_entity_poly.pdbx_seq_one_letter_code
_entity_poly.pdbx_strand_id
1 'polypeptide(L)'
;SEEELTDEKLEMIGRYYHDVEKEAMRRAILDEGKRLDGRKTTEIRPIWIETDCLPGPHGSAIFTRGETQSLSTVTLGTKSDEKMIDDVLNHGYERFLLHYNFPPFSTGEAKATRGVGRREIGHGNLAHRALKRMIPDNYPYVVRVISDILESNGSSSMATVCAGTLALRDAGVPMKKPVSGIAMGLISENKGTNYAILSDILGDEDHLGDMDFKVTGTKDGITATQMDIKVDGLSYEILENALAQAKEGRMHILGKILEAQPEAREDLKPHAPRIETMIIGKEFIGAVIGPGGKIIQGIQEKTGATVSIDEVDGVGKIEISGTNKATIDAAVKAIKGIVAVPEIGEVYEGKISSIMPYGAFVEFMPGKDGLLHISEIDWKRLETVEQAGLKEGDTVSVKLVDIDPKTGKFKLSRKVLLPKPEGYEERPPRPERGERGPRPDRGDRGPRQDRGDRGPRREYRD
;
A
#
# COMPACT_ATOMS: atom_id res chain seq x y z
N SER A 1 -33.00 -60.99 -3.35
CA SER A 1 -32.25 -62.10 -2.75
C SER A 1 -31.38 -61.54 -1.67
N GLU A 2 -31.49 -62.09 -0.44
CA GLU A 2 -30.56 -61.77 0.68
C GLU A 2 -29.19 -62.45 0.40
N GLU A 3 -28.43 -61.94 -0.55
CA GLU A 3 -27.05 -62.33 -0.67
C GLU A 3 -26.24 -61.52 0.39
N GLU A 4 -25.47 -62.25 1.19
CA GLU A 4 -24.54 -61.66 2.14
C GLU A 4 -23.59 -60.72 1.38
N LEU A 5 -23.66 -59.40 1.65
CA LEU A 5 -22.78 -58.38 1.10
C LEU A 5 -21.41 -58.48 1.79
N THR A 6 -20.45 -59.06 1.10
CA THR A 6 -19.03 -59.03 1.54
C THR A 6 -18.43 -57.67 1.28
N ASP A 7 -17.32 -57.30 2.01
CA ASP A 7 -16.62 -56.02 1.80
C ASP A 7 -16.15 -55.84 0.37
N GLU A 8 -15.71 -56.93 -0.30
CA GLU A 8 -15.32 -56.90 -1.73
C GLU A 8 -16.51 -56.57 -2.65
N LYS A 9 -17.71 -57.15 -2.36
CA LYS A 9 -18.90 -56.83 -3.15
C LYS A 9 -19.35 -55.39 -2.93
N LEU A 10 -19.25 -54.87 -1.71
CA LEU A 10 -19.57 -53.46 -1.40
C LEU A 10 -18.66 -52.48 -2.16
N GLU A 11 -17.35 -52.79 -2.21
CA GLU A 11 -16.39 -51.99 -2.98
C GLU A 11 -16.66 -52.02 -4.49
N MET A 12 -16.99 -53.22 -5.02
CA MET A 12 -17.39 -53.39 -6.44
C MET A 12 -18.69 -52.65 -6.74
N ILE A 13 -19.69 -52.72 -5.87
CA ILE A 13 -20.94 -51.99 -6.04
C ILE A 13 -20.70 -50.49 -6.09
N GLY A 14 -19.89 -49.94 -5.20
CA GLY A 14 -19.53 -48.53 -5.20
C GLY A 14 -18.88 -48.09 -6.51
N ARG A 15 -17.94 -48.90 -7.05
CA ARG A 15 -17.28 -48.61 -8.31
C ARG A 15 -18.24 -48.67 -9.52
N TYR A 16 -19.05 -49.69 -9.63
CA TYR A 16 -20.00 -49.80 -10.74
C TYR A 16 -21.14 -48.80 -10.63
N TYR A 17 -21.55 -48.43 -9.42
CA TYR A 17 -22.55 -47.37 -9.21
C TYR A 17 -22.01 -46.03 -9.73
N HIS A 18 -20.79 -45.71 -9.44
CA HIS A 18 -20.14 -44.48 -9.94
C HIS A 18 -20.06 -44.43 -11.48
N ASP A 19 -19.75 -45.58 -12.12
CA ASP A 19 -19.71 -45.66 -13.59
C ASP A 19 -21.11 -45.48 -14.19
N VAL A 20 -22.16 -46.05 -13.57
CA VAL A 20 -23.55 -45.89 -13.99
C VAL A 20 -24.04 -44.45 -13.79
N GLU A 21 -23.69 -43.82 -12.67
CA GLU A 21 -24.02 -42.43 -12.38
C GLU A 21 -23.38 -41.49 -13.42
N LYS A 22 -22.10 -41.69 -13.71
CA LYS A 22 -21.38 -40.96 -14.75
C LYS A 22 -22.04 -41.08 -16.11
N GLU A 23 -22.39 -42.30 -16.52
CA GLU A 23 -23.04 -42.55 -17.81
C GLU A 23 -24.45 -41.93 -17.86
N ALA A 24 -25.24 -42.05 -16.79
CA ALA A 24 -26.58 -41.47 -16.69
C ALA A 24 -26.57 -39.95 -16.81
N MET A 25 -25.63 -39.28 -16.10
CA MET A 25 -25.45 -37.83 -16.20
C MET A 25 -25.07 -37.41 -17.63
N ARG A 26 -24.12 -38.10 -18.25
CA ARG A 26 -23.68 -37.83 -19.62
C ARG A 26 -24.82 -37.94 -20.63
N ARG A 27 -25.64 -38.97 -20.52
CA ARG A 27 -26.84 -39.17 -21.36
C ARG A 27 -27.87 -38.07 -21.17
N ALA A 28 -28.19 -37.72 -19.92
CA ALA A 28 -29.13 -36.63 -19.65
C ALA A 28 -28.67 -35.31 -20.30
N ILE A 29 -27.38 -35.01 -20.25
CA ILE A 29 -26.83 -33.78 -20.80
C ILE A 29 -26.71 -33.82 -22.33
N LEU A 30 -26.17 -34.89 -22.90
CA LEU A 30 -25.93 -34.99 -24.35
C LEU A 30 -27.18 -35.28 -25.17
N ASP A 31 -28.08 -36.17 -24.67
CA ASP A 31 -29.25 -36.61 -25.41
C ASP A 31 -30.48 -35.74 -25.12
N GLU A 32 -30.65 -35.28 -23.87
CA GLU A 32 -31.84 -34.52 -23.43
C GLU A 32 -31.55 -33.01 -23.27
N GLY A 33 -30.27 -32.59 -23.25
CA GLY A 33 -29.87 -31.19 -22.99
C GLY A 33 -30.20 -30.71 -21.59
N LYS A 34 -30.36 -31.63 -20.63
CA LYS A 34 -30.82 -31.37 -19.27
C LYS A 34 -29.73 -31.68 -18.26
N ARG A 35 -29.38 -30.71 -17.41
CA ARG A 35 -28.38 -30.85 -16.35
C ARG A 35 -28.97 -31.52 -15.09
N LEU A 36 -28.08 -31.87 -14.14
CA LEU A 36 -28.45 -32.55 -12.90
C LEU A 36 -29.48 -31.78 -12.06
N ASP A 37 -29.40 -30.46 -12.06
CA ASP A 37 -30.35 -29.59 -11.37
C ASP A 37 -31.49 -29.05 -12.25
N GLY A 38 -31.61 -29.56 -13.47
CA GLY A 38 -32.65 -29.20 -14.42
C GLY A 38 -32.39 -27.97 -15.27
N ARG A 39 -31.29 -27.27 -15.06
CA ARG A 39 -30.87 -26.10 -15.88
C ARG A 39 -30.49 -26.53 -17.30
N LYS A 40 -30.55 -25.58 -18.23
CA LYS A 40 -29.92 -25.70 -19.56
C LYS A 40 -28.40 -25.51 -19.45
N THR A 41 -27.70 -25.89 -20.50
CA THR A 41 -26.22 -25.86 -20.55
C THR A 41 -25.61 -24.45 -20.34
N THR A 42 -26.30 -23.38 -20.71
CA THR A 42 -25.84 -21.98 -20.59
C THR A 42 -26.36 -21.26 -19.35
N GLU A 43 -27.32 -21.87 -18.61
CA GLU A 43 -27.93 -21.20 -17.47
C GLU A 43 -27.01 -21.15 -16.25
N ILE A 44 -27.01 -19.99 -15.58
CA ILE A 44 -26.28 -19.72 -14.35
C ILE A 44 -27.25 -19.76 -13.18
N ARG A 45 -26.82 -20.33 -12.05
CA ARG A 45 -27.61 -20.37 -10.82
C ARG A 45 -27.96 -18.96 -10.34
N PRO A 46 -29.06 -18.80 -9.57
CA PRO A 46 -29.42 -17.51 -8.98
C PRO A 46 -28.27 -16.90 -8.18
N ILE A 47 -28.07 -15.59 -8.36
CA ILE A 47 -27.04 -14.85 -7.68
C ILE A 47 -27.68 -13.93 -6.65
N TRP A 48 -27.13 -13.96 -5.42
CA TRP A 48 -27.46 -13.03 -4.35
C TRP A 48 -26.18 -12.39 -3.80
N ILE A 49 -26.23 -11.09 -3.51
CA ILE A 49 -25.07 -10.28 -3.11
C ILE A 49 -25.45 -9.39 -1.96
N GLU A 50 -24.56 -9.30 -0.96
CA GLU A 50 -24.62 -8.32 0.12
C GLU A 50 -23.23 -7.70 0.31
N THR A 51 -23.16 -6.37 0.42
CA THR A 51 -21.93 -5.62 0.69
C THR A 51 -22.03 -4.90 2.03
N ASP A 52 -20.89 -4.54 2.63
CA ASP A 52 -20.83 -3.90 3.95
C ASP A 52 -21.46 -4.74 5.09
N CYS A 53 -21.35 -6.07 4.96
CA CYS A 53 -22.01 -7.01 5.89
C CYS A 53 -21.30 -7.14 7.25
N LEU A 54 -20.03 -6.73 7.37
CA LEU A 54 -19.26 -6.81 8.60
C LEU A 54 -18.73 -5.44 9.03
N PRO A 55 -18.86 -5.05 10.33
CA PRO A 55 -18.42 -3.74 10.81
C PRO A 55 -16.92 -3.60 11.01
N GLY A 56 -16.19 -4.70 11.24
CA GLY A 56 -14.76 -4.68 11.58
C GLY A 56 -13.81 -4.52 10.40
N PRO A 57 -13.97 -5.26 9.28
CA PRO A 57 -13.10 -5.10 8.11
C PRO A 57 -13.32 -3.77 7.41
N HIS A 58 -12.32 -3.34 6.62
CA HIS A 58 -12.42 -2.09 5.84
C HIS A 58 -13.34 -2.23 4.62
N GLY A 59 -13.55 -3.45 4.14
CA GLY A 59 -14.58 -3.82 3.18
C GLY A 59 -15.02 -5.25 3.39
N SER A 60 -16.27 -5.58 3.07
CA SER A 60 -16.81 -6.93 3.19
C SER A 60 -17.94 -7.16 2.20
N ALA A 61 -18.02 -8.39 1.68
CA ALA A 61 -19.10 -8.79 0.80
C ALA A 61 -19.38 -10.29 0.91
N ILE A 62 -20.65 -10.64 0.78
CA ILE A 62 -21.11 -12.00 0.56
C ILE A 62 -21.56 -12.11 -0.90
N PHE A 63 -21.07 -13.12 -1.57
CA PHE A 63 -21.50 -13.51 -2.91
C PHE A 63 -22.00 -14.94 -2.88
N THR A 64 -23.24 -15.12 -3.27
CA THR A 64 -23.90 -16.43 -3.35
C THR A 64 -24.29 -16.71 -4.78
N ARG A 65 -24.02 -17.92 -5.23
CA ARG A 65 -24.46 -18.45 -6.53
C ARG A 65 -25.00 -19.85 -6.32
N GLY A 66 -26.34 -19.97 -6.24
CA GLY A 66 -27.00 -21.21 -5.81
C GLY A 66 -26.45 -21.65 -4.45
N GLU A 67 -25.95 -22.88 -4.38
CA GLU A 67 -25.36 -23.53 -3.20
C GLU A 67 -23.85 -23.28 -3.07
N THR A 68 -23.36 -22.15 -3.53
CA THR A 68 -21.96 -21.76 -3.37
C THR A 68 -21.89 -20.34 -2.84
N GLN A 69 -21.36 -20.17 -1.64
CA GLN A 69 -21.31 -18.88 -0.94
C GLN A 69 -19.89 -18.56 -0.45
N SER A 70 -19.43 -17.35 -0.74
CA SER A 70 -18.15 -16.80 -0.26
C SER A 70 -18.40 -15.51 0.50
N LEU A 71 -17.88 -15.43 1.72
CA LEU A 71 -17.72 -14.22 2.48
C LEU A 71 -16.29 -13.72 2.27
N SER A 72 -16.13 -12.58 1.64
CA SER A 72 -14.82 -11.96 1.46
C SER A 72 -14.69 -10.67 2.26
N THR A 73 -13.55 -10.50 2.90
CA THR A 73 -13.21 -9.31 3.68
C THR A 73 -11.93 -8.67 3.16
N VAL A 74 -11.83 -7.35 3.29
CA VAL A 74 -10.65 -6.58 2.91
C VAL A 74 -10.14 -5.78 4.09
N THR A 75 -8.84 -5.89 4.33
CA THR A 75 -8.10 -5.05 5.28
C THR A 75 -7.05 -4.26 4.51
N LEU A 76 -7.01 -2.96 4.73
CA LEU A 76 -6.01 -2.06 4.20
C LEU A 76 -4.93 -1.85 5.26
N GLY A 77 -3.68 -2.02 4.88
CA GLY A 77 -2.51 -1.84 5.73
C GLY A 77 -1.59 -0.74 5.22
N THR A 78 -0.57 -0.45 6.00
CA THR A 78 0.49 0.51 5.67
C THR A 78 1.69 -0.20 5.05
N LYS A 79 2.74 0.52 4.69
CA LYS A 79 3.97 -0.06 4.15
C LYS A 79 4.62 -1.08 5.10
N SER A 80 4.50 -0.89 6.41
CA SER A 80 5.03 -1.85 7.39
C SER A 80 4.35 -3.23 7.36
N ASP A 81 3.18 -3.33 6.73
CA ASP A 81 2.40 -4.55 6.60
C ASP A 81 2.70 -5.33 5.31
N GLU A 82 3.64 -4.84 4.49
CA GLU A 82 4.11 -5.54 3.29
C GLU A 82 4.68 -6.92 3.64
N LYS A 83 4.28 -7.93 2.89
CA LYS A 83 4.84 -9.27 3.05
C LYS A 83 6.21 -9.32 2.40
N MET A 84 7.26 -9.52 3.20
CA MET A 84 8.58 -9.81 2.67
C MET A 84 8.59 -11.20 2.01
N ILE A 85 9.10 -11.27 0.79
CA ILE A 85 9.36 -12.50 0.05
C ILE A 85 10.87 -12.69 0.02
N ASP A 86 11.33 -13.81 0.58
CA ASP A 86 12.75 -14.19 0.62
C ASP A 86 12.87 -15.65 0.20
N ASP A 87 12.55 -15.90 -1.07
CA ASP A 87 12.68 -17.21 -1.72
C ASP A 87 13.99 -17.31 -2.49
N VAL A 88 14.43 -18.52 -2.80
CA VAL A 88 15.67 -18.78 -3.54
C VAL A 88 15.74 -18.04 -4.88
N LEU A 89 14.61 -17.85 -5.53
CA LEU A 89 14.51 -17.20 -6.85
C LEU A 89 13.96 -15.78 -6.84
N ASN A 90 13.28 -15.39 -5.75
CA ASN A 90 12.58 -14.10 -5.68
C ASN A 90 12.84 -13.44 -4.33
N HIS A 91 13.32 -12.21 -4.38
CA HIS A 91 13.44 -11.33 -3.22
C HIS A 91 12.60 -10.07 -3.46
N GLY A 92 11.85 -9.62 -2.47
CA GLY A 92 11.05 -8.40 -2.60
C GLY A 92 9.90 -8.31 -1.60
N TYR A 93 8.95 -7.46 -1.90
CA TYR A 93 7.78 -7.23 -1.07
C TYR A 93 6.50 -7.41 -1.87
N GLU A 94 5.49 -8.02 -1.25
CA GLU A 94 4.17 -8.20 -1.82
C GLU A 94 3.16 -7.34 -1.08
N ARG A 95 2.41 -6.51 -1.83
CA ARG A 95 1.43 -5.57 -1.30
C ARG A 95 -0.02 -6.03 -1.46
N PHE A 96 -0.26 -7.03 -2.31
CA PHE A 96 -1.58 -7.62 -2.49
C PHE A 96 -1.58 -9.06 -2.00
N LEU A 97 -2.32 -9.34 -0.95
CA LEU A 97 -2.40 -10.64 -0.29
C LEU A 97 -3.82 -11.19 -0.44
N LEU A 98 -3.96 -12.46 -0.78
CA LEU A 98 -5.25 -13.14 -0.80
C LEU A 98 -5.15 -14.48 -0.09
N HIS A 99 -6.01 -14.69 0.89
CA HIS A 99 -6.16 -15.93 1.64
C HIS A 99 -7.51 -16.55 1.31
N TYR A 100 -7.47 -17.82 0.94
CA TYR A 100 -8.64 -18.61 0.62
C TYR A 100 -8.79 -19.71 1.66
N ASN A 101 -9.89 -19.70 2.37
CA ASN A 101 -10.20 -20.67 3.41
C ASN A 101 -11.38 -21.53 2.98
N PHE A 102 -11.18 -22.84 3.05
CA PHE A 102 -12.21 -23.83 2.69
C PHE A 102 -12.45 -24.75 3.88
N PRO A 103 -13.25 -24.31 4.87
CA PRO A 103 -13.50 -25.11 6.07
C PRO A 103 -14.37 -26.33 5.71
N PRO A 104 -14.22 -27.45 6.42
CA PRO A 104 -14.95 -28.69 6.13
C PRO A 104 -16.47 -28.54 6.12
N PHE A 105 -17.01 -27.64 6.96
CA PHE A 105 -18.45 -27.41 7.03
C PHE A 105 -19.04 -26.86 5.70
N SER A 106 -18.20 -26.21 4.85
CA SER A 106 -18.65 -25.68 3.56
C SER A 106 -19.17 -26.76 2.60
N THR A 107 -18.79 -28.02 2.81
CA THR A 107 -19.29 -29.20 2.11
C THR A 107 -20.08 -30.13 3.03
N GLY A 108 -20.51 -29.65 4.21
CA GLY A 108 -21.26 -30.46 5.17
C GLY A 108 -20.41 -31.47 5.94
N GLU A 109 -19.09 -31.41 5.84
CA GLU A 109 -18.21 -32.37 6.52
C GLU A 109 -17.90 -31.95 7.96
N ALA A 110 -17.98 -32.89 8.89
CA ALA A 110 -17.57 -32.73 10.30
C ALA A 110 -16.19 -33.35 10.52
N LYS A 111 -15.13 -32.58 10.20
CA LYS A 111 -13.74 -33.02 10.43
C LYS A 111 -12.86 -31.88 10.95
N ALA A 112 -11.75 -32.25 11.59
CA ALA A 112 -10.78 -31.29 12.09
C ALA A 112 -10.03 -30.59 10.94
N THR A 113 -9.80 -29.28 11.08
CA THR A 113 -8.99 -28.50 10.15
C THR A 113 -7.49 -28.80 10.40
N ARG A 114 -6.77 -29.24 9.36
CA ARG A 114 -5.35 -29.65 9.44
C ARG A 114 -4.41 -28.70 8.67
N GLY A 115 -4.71 -27.41 8.64
CA GLY A 115 -3.96 -26.44 7.87
C GLY A 115 -4.44 -26.33 6.41
N VAL A 116 -3.71 -25.54 5.60
CA VAL A 116 -4.08 -25.23 4.21
C VAL A 116 -3.64 -26.33 3.27
N GLY A 117 -4.55 -26.92 2.52
CA GLY A 117 -4.28 -27.96 1.53
C GLY A 117 -3.78 -27.41 0.19
N ARG A 118 -3.23 -28.27 -0.67
CA ARG A 118 -2.76 -27.90 -2.01
C ARG A 118 -3.88 -27.31 -2.88
N ARG A 119 -5.10 -27.81 -2.76
CA ARG A 119 -6.28 -27.32 -3.48
C ARG A 119 -6.62 -25.90 -3.07
N GLU A 120 -6.57 -25.59 -1.79
CA GLU A 120 -6.82 -24.25 -1.26
C GLU A 120 -5.76 -23.26 -1.73
N ILE A 121 -4.48 -23.66 -1.75
CA ILE A 121 -3.38 -22.84 -2.29
C ILE A 121 -3.62 -22.54 -3.78
N GLY A 122 -4.01 -23.54 -4.59
CA GLY A 122 -4.28 -23.37 -6.01
C GLY A 122 -5.47 -22.44 -6.27
N HIS A 123 -6.57 -22.61 -5.53
CA HIS A 123 -7.77 -21.77 -5.63
C HIS A 123 -7.47 -20.32 -5.21
N GLY A 124 -6.74 -20.14 -4.10
CA GLY A 124 -6.31 -18.84 -3.63
C GLY A 124 -5.39 -18.13 -4.63
N ASN A 125 -4.43 -18.86 -5.22
CA ASN A 125 -3.55 -18.33 -6.25
C ASN A 125 -4.31 -17.89 -7.52
N LEU A 126 -5.30 -18.65 -7.97
CA LEU A 126 -6.14 -18.25 -9.11
C LEU A 126 -6.86 -16.93 -8.83
N ALA A 127 -7.53 -16.81 -7.68
CA ALA A 127 -8.21 -15.58 -7.27
C ALA A 127 -7.22 -14.41 -7.09
N HIS A 128 -6.05 -14.64 -6.49
CA HIS A 128 -4.98 -13.67 -6.36
C HIS A 128 -4.54 -13.11 -7.73
N ARG A 129 -4.22 -13.98 -8.69
CA ARG A 129 -3.83 -13.58 -10.06
C ARG A 129 -4.93 -12.81 -10.79
N ALA A 130 -6.19 -13.20 -10.56
CA ALA A 130 -7.35 -12.56 -11.18
C ALA A 130 -7.53 -11.11 -10.72
N LEU A 131 -7.31 -10.82 -9.41
CA LEU A 131 -7.60 -9.53 -8.79
C LEU A 131 -6.39 -8.60 -8.70
N LYS A 132 -5.19 -9.13 -8.43
CA LYS A 132 -3.96 -8.35 -8.23
C LYS A 132 -3.71 -7.31 -9.32
N ARG A 133 -3.89 -7.70 -10.60
CA ARG A 133 -3.62 -6.81 -11.75
C ARG A 133 -4.60 -5.64 -11.86
N MET A 134 -5.71 -5.72 -11.14
CA MET A 134 -6.73 -4.67 -11.11
C MET A 134 -6.50 -3.64 -10.02
N ILE A 135 -5.58 -3.87 -9.11
CA ILE A 135 -5.15 -2.87 -8.14
C ILE A 135 -4.24 -1.86 -8.88
N PRO A 136 -4.44 -0.54 -8.70
CA PRO A 136 -3.55 0.47 -9.29
C PRO A 136 -2.12 0.35 -8.75
N ASP A 137 -1.13 0.54 -9.62
CA ASP A 137 0.29 0.36 -9.26
C ASP A 137 0.76 1.38 -8.20
N ASN A 138 0.13 2.56 -8.17
CA ASN A 138 0.42 3.65 -7.23
C ASN A 138 -0.51 3.66 -6.00
N TYR A 139 -1.30 2.59 -5.78
CA TYR A 139 -2.20 2.52 -4.62
C TYR A 139 -1.37 2.44 -3.33
N PRO A 140 -1.56 3.36 -2.37
CA PRO A 140 -0.63 3.51 -1.23
C PRO A 140 -0.75 2.40 -0.18
N TYR A 141 -1.84 1.63 -0.19
CA TYR A 141 -2.11 0.63 0.85
C TYR A 141 -1.61 -0.76 0.47
N VAL A 142 -1.24 -1.52 1.48
CA VAL A 142 -1.19 -2.98 1.42
C VAL A 142 -2.62 -3.49 1.50
N VAL A 143 -3.01 -4.35 0.58
CA VAL A 143 -4.36 -4.90 0.49
C VAL A 143 -4.35 -6.37 0.86
N ARG A 144 -5.08 -6.75 1.90
CA ARG A 144 -5.28 -8.14 2.29
C ARG A 144 -6.73 -8.53 2.11
N VAL A 145 -6.97 -9.49 1.23
CA VAL A 145 -8.28 -10.12 1.01
C VAL A 145 -8.30 -11.47 1.74
N ILE A 146 -9.34 -11.74 2.51
CA ILE A 146 -9.61 -13.05 3.10
C ILE A 146 -10.96 -13.50 2.58
N SER A 147 -11.01 -14.70 2.00
CA SER A 147 -12.23 -15.32 1.48
C SER A 147 -12.50 -16.59 2.25
N ASP A 148 -13.57 -16.59 3.00
CA ASP A 148 -14.09 -17.75 3.74
C ASP A 148 -15.25 -18.35 2.96
N ILE A 149 -15.13 -19.61 2.58
CA ILE A 149 -16.20 -20.34 1.86
C ILE A 149 -17.16 -20.88 2.88
N LEU A 150 -18.41 -20.40 2.81
CA LEU A 150 -19.46 -20.77 3.75
C LEU A 150 -20.24 -21.99 3.26
N GLU A 151 -20.40 -22.11 1.94
CA GLU A 151 -21.06 -23.23 1.29
C GLU A 151 -20.45 -23.48 -0.10
N SER A 152 -20.35 -24.72 -0.56
CA SER A 152 -19.72 -25.04 -1.83
C SER A 152 -20.35 -26.23 -2.53
N ASN A 153 -20.99 -25.96 -3.67
CA ASN A 153 -21.40 -26.94 -4.68
C ASN A 153 -20.95 -26.46 -6.06
N GLY A 154 -19.64 -26.59 -6.34
CA GLY A 154 -19.02 -26.18 -7.61
C GLY A 154 -18.45 -24.75 -7.60
N SER A 155 -17.16 -24.66 -7.95
CA SER A 155 -16.38 -23.45 -8.19
C SER A 155 -16.46 -22.35 -7.14
N SER A 156 -16.11 -22.67 -5.92
CA SER A 156 -15.92 -21.71 -4.82
C SER A 156 -14.82 -20.67 -5.09
N SER A 157 -13.78 -21.02 -5.88
CA SER A 157 -12.76 -20.06 -6.29
C SER A 157 -13.31 -18.92 -7.15
N MET A 158 -14.31 -19.19 -8.01
CA MET A 158 -14.96 -18.15 -8.81
C MET A 158 -15.90 -17.29 -7.95
N ALA A 159 -16.55 -17.87 -6.94
CA ALA A 159 -17.26 -17.11 -5.92
C ALA A 159 -16.31 -16.17 -5.15
N THR A 160 -15.10 -16.63 -4.81
CA THR A 160 -14.04 -15.80 -4.19
C THR A 160 -13.65 -14.61 -5.07
N VAL A 161 -13.49 -14.80 -6.38
CA VAL A 161 -13.18 -13.70 -7.31
C VAL A 161 -14.29 -12.65 -7.31
N CYS A 162 -15.54 -13.07 -7.34
CA CYS A 162 -16.70 -12.18 -7.35
C CYS A 162 -16.86 -11.46 -6.00
N ALA A 163 -16.83 -12.19 -4.88
CA ALA A 163 -16.90 -11.63 -3.53
C ALA A 163 -15.70 -10.70 -3.24
N GLY A 164 -14.48 -11.09 -3.66
CA GLY A 164 -13.28 -10.28 -3.52
C GLY A 164 -13.36 -8.97 -4.31
N THR A 165 -13.92 -8.99 -5.53
CA THR A 165 -14.20 -7.78 -6.31
C THR A 165 -15.14 -6.83 -5.55
N LEU A 166 -16.22 -7.35 -5.01
CA LEU A 166 -17.20 -6.59 -4.24
C LEU A 166 -16.58 -6.01 -2.95
N ALA A 167 -15.87 -6.85 -2.19
CA ALA A 167 -15.23 -6.43 -0.94
C ALA A 167 -14.13 -5.38 -1.16
N LEU A 168 -13.38 -5.46 -2.27
CA LEU A 168 -12.40 -4.44 -2.66
C LEU A 168 -13.08 -3.10 -2.96
N ARG A 169 -14.19 -3.13 -3.68
CA ARG A 169 -14.98 -1.92 -3.99
C ARG A 169 -15.65 -1.35 -2.73
N ASP A 170 -16.12 -2.21 -1.82
CA ASP A 170 -16.65 -1.79 -0.52
C ASP A 170 -15.57 -1.18 0.39
N ALA A 171 -14.31 -1.64 0.27
CA ALA A 171 -13.17 -1.04 0.96
C ALA A 171 -12.69 0.31 0.36
N GLY A 172 -13.32 0.80 -0.71
CA GLY A 172 -12.89 2.02 -1.40
C GLY A 172 -11.63 1.85 -2.24
N VAL A 173 -11.25 0.62 -2.59
CA VAL A 173 -10.11 0.36 -3.48
C VAL A 173 -10.47 0.75 -4.91
N PRO A 174 -9.77 1.71 -5.54
CA PRO A 174 -10.08 2.19 -6.88
C PRO A 174 -9.57 1.19 -7.94
N MET A 175 -10.21 0.02 -8.00
CA MET A 175 -9.83 -1.01 -8.98
C MET A 175 -9.83 -0.44 -10.40
N LYS A 176 -8.82 -0.80 -11.23
CA LYS A 176 -8.76 -0.43 -12.65
C LYS A 176 -10.04 -0.82 -13.38
N LYS A 177 -10.56 -2.03 -13.10
CA LYS A 177 -11.85 -2.56 -13.60
C LYS A 177 -12.36 -3.67 -12.68
N PRO A 178 -13.67 -3.82 -12.53
CA PRO A 178 -14.24 -4.95 -11.79
C PRO A 178 -14.05 -6.26 -12.54
N VAL A 179 -13.92 -7.35 -11.78
CA VAL A 179 -13.65 -8.70 -12.28
C VAL A 179 -14.78 -9.63 -11.87
N SER A 180 -15.23 -10.47 -12.79
CA SER A 180 -16.08 -11.62 -12.51
C SER A 180 -15.40 -12.93 -12.91
N GLY A 181 -15.90 -14.06 -12.44
CA GLY A 181 -15.37 -15.37 -12.76
C GLY A 181 -16.48 -16.39 -12.93
N ILE A 182 -16.26 -17.37 -13.82
CA ILE A 182 -17.17 -18.50 -14.08
C ILE A 182 -16.36 -19.78 -14.25
N ALA A 183 -16.94 -20.92 -13.87
CA ALA A 183 -16.41 -22.23 -14.20
C ALA A 183 -17.28 -22.87 -15.29
N MET A 184 -16.58 -23.33 -16.33
CA MET A 184 -17.15 -24.03 -17.47
C MET A 184 -16.83 -25.50 -17.36
N GLY A 185 -17.79 -26.35 -17.79
CA GLY A 185 -17.59 -27.79 -17.92
C GLY A 185 -17.69 -28.25 -19.35
N LEU A 186 -17.27 -29.48 -19.58
CA LEU A 186 -17.42 -30.16 -20.84
C LEU A 186 -17.88 -31.61 -20.59
N ILE A 187 -18.89 -32.03 -21.33
CA ILE A 187 -19.25 -33.42 -21.49
C ILE A 187 -19.09 -33.75 -22.97
N SER A 188 -18.30 -34.78 -23.32
CA SER A 188 -18.00 -35.10 -24.71
C SER A 188 -17.99 -36.59 -24.97
N GLU A 189 -18.33 -36.98 -26.17
CA GLU A 189 -18.28 -38.36 -26.69
C GLU A 189 -17.54 -38.42 -28.01
N ASN A 190 -17.22 -39.66 -28.43
CA ASN A 190 -16.69 -39.95 -29.75
C ASN A 190 -15.50 -39.02 -30.12
N LYS A 191 -14.56 -38.83 -29.20
CA LYS A 191 -13.39 -37.92 -29.37
C LYS A 191 -13.79 -36.48 -29.66
N GLY A 192 -14.88 -35.98 -29.04
CA GLY A 192 -15.29 -34.59 -29.14
C GLY A 192 -16.18 -34.27 -30.36
N THR A 193 -16.73 -35.27 -31.08
CA THR A 193 -17.69 -35.02 -32.17
C THR A 193 -19.08 -34.71 -31.68
N ASN A 194 -19.44 -35.21 -30.50
CA ASN A 194 -20.66 -34.88 -29.78
C ASN A 194 -20.27 -34.32 -28.42
N TYR A 195 -20.64 -33.08 -28.11
CA TYR A 195 -20.25 -32.43 -26.86
C TYR A 195 -21.26 -31.38 -26.39
N ALA A 196 -21.26 -31.13 -25.10
CA ALA A 196 -21.98 -30.04 -24.46
C ALA A 196 -21.04 -29.25 -23.56
N ILE A 197 -21.03 -27.92 -23.70
CA ILE A 197 -20.31 -26.99 -22.83
C ILE A 197 -21.29 -26.47 -21.79
N LEU A 198 -20.91 -26.55 -20.50
CA LEU A 198 -21.73 -26.18 -19.36
C LEU A 198 -21.24 -24.92 -18.72
N SER A 199 -22.11 -23.93 -18.51
CA SER A 199 -21.84 -22.72 -17.73
C SER A 199 -22.15 -22.96 -16.26
N ASP A 200 -21.31 -22.46 -15.34
CA ASP A 200 -21.54 -22.54 -13.90
C ASP A 200 -21.78 -23.98 -13.41
N ILE A 201 -20.75 -24.80 -13.51
CA ILE A 201 -20.80 -26.22 -13.16
C ILE A 201 -21.02 -26.48 -11.67
N LEU A 202 -21.75 -27.55 -11.39
CA LEU A 202 -21.88 -28.14 -10.06
C LEU A 202 -20.63 -28.97 -9.71
N GLY A 203 -20.53 -29.37 -8.44
CA GLY A 203 -19.44 -30.23 -7.97
C GLY A 203 -19.43 -31.60 -8.68
N ASP A 204 -20.58 -32.21 -8.87
CA ASP A 204 -20.71 -33.49 -9.58
C ASP A 204 -20.41 -33.36 -11.07
N GLU A 205 -20.80 -32.27 -11.70
CA GLU A 205 -20.44 -31.95 -13.10
C GLU A 205 -18.94 -31.71 -13.30
N ASP A 206 -18.24 -31.13 -12.32
CA ASP A 206 -16.78 -31.06 -12.29
C ASP A 206 -16.21 -32.48 -12.14
N HIS A 207 -16.71 -33.26 -11.18
CA HIS A 207 -16.15 -34.59 -10.86
C HIS A 207 -16.33 -35.62 -11.98
N LEU A 208 -17.53 -35.69 -12.55
CA LEU A 208 -17.94 -36.67 -13.57
C LEU A 208 -17.69 -36.20 -15.03
N GLY A 209 -17.41 -34.91 -15.22
CA GLY A 209 -17.19 -34.29 -16.51
C GLY A 209 -15.78 -34.46 -17.05
N ASP A 210 -15.55 -33.92 -18.25
CA ASP A 210 -14.32 -34.06 -19.03
C ASP A 210 -13.40 -32.84 -18.89
N MET A 211 -13.93 -31.69 -18.45
CA MET A 211 -13.18 -30.45 -18.29
C MET A 211 -13.76 -29.59 -17.13
N ASP A 212 -12.89 -29.02 -16.32
CA ASP A 212 -13.16 -27.87 -15.45
C ASP A 212 -12.32 -26.66 -15.95
N PHE A 213 -12.97 -25.67 -16.53
CA PHE A 213 -12.34 -24.52 -17.12
C PHE A 213 -12.81 -23.24 -16.45
N LYS A 214 -11.97 -22.69 -15.58
CA LYS A 214 -12.23 -21.44 -14.85
C LYS A 214 -11.70 -20.26 -15.64
N VAL A 215 -12.57 -19.29 -15.89
CA VAL A 215 -12.25 -18.07 -16.64
C VAL A 215 -12.66 -16.86 -15.83
N THR A 216 -11.69 -15.99 -15.54
CA THR A 216 -11.91 -14.71 -14.86
C THR A 216 -11.62 -13.56 -15.79
N GLY A 217 -12.28 -12.42 -15.61
CA GLY A 217 -11.99 -11.25 -16.43
C GLY A 217 -12.92 -10.08 -16.17
N THR A 218 -12.52 -8.96 -16.79
CA THR A 218 -13.28 -7.72 -16.87
C THR A 218 -14.21 -7.77 -18.09
N LYS A 219 -14.93 -6.66 -18.34
CA LYS A 219 -15.71 -6.53 -19.59
C LYS A 219 -14.84 -6.58 -20.86
N ASP A 220 -13.56 -6.21 -20.76
CA ASP A 220 -12.69 -6.01 -21.94
C ASP A 220 -11.77 -7.21 -22.19
N GLY A 221 -11.49 -8.05 -21.20
CA GLY A 221 -10.58 -9.18 -21.38
C GLY A 221 -10.47 -10.10 -20.17
N ILE A 222 -9.70 -11.16 -20.35
CA ILE A 222 -9.43 -12.20 -19.36
C ILE A 222 -8.29 -11.75 -18.46
N THR A 223 -8.43 -11.95 -17.14
CA THR A 223 -7.40 -11.64 -16.13
C THR A 223 -6.64 -12.88 -15.66
N ALA A 224 -7.33 -14.01 -15.54
CA ALA A 224 -6.71 -15.29 -15.23
C ALA A 224 -7.57 -16.46 -15.72
N THR A 225 -6.92 -17.59 -15.99
CA THR A 225 -7.56 -18.85 -16.34
C THR A 225 -6.91 -20.00 -15.59
N GLN A 226 -7.69 -21.06 -15.39
CA GLN A 226 -7.22 -22.38 -14.98
C GLN A 226 -8.07 -23.43 -15.70
N MET A 227 -7.43 -24.42 -16.29
CA MET A 227 -8.09 -25.53 -16.96
C MET A 227 -7.56 -26.83 -16.39
N ASP A 228 -8.47 -27.76 -16.10
CA ASP A 228 -8.22 -29.15 -15.80
C ASP A 228 -9.01 -29.99 -16.79
N ILE A 229 -8.32 -30.87 -17.52
CA ILE A 229 -8.94 -31.76 -18.53
C ILE A 229 -8.68 -33.21 -18.16
N LYS A 230 -9.72 -34.04 -18.34
CA LYS A 230 -9.69 -35.47 -18.04
C LYS A 230 -9.77 -36.32 -19.31
N VAL A 231 -9.52 -35.69 -20.46
CA VAL A 231 -9.48 -36.32 -21.81
C VAL A 231 -8.16 -36.04 -22.47
N ASP A 232 -7.79 -36.78 -23.52
CA ASP A 232 -6.48 -36.71 -24.18
C ASP A 232 -6.21 -35.39 -24.94
N GLY A 233 -7.17 -34.46 -24.95
CA GLY A 233 -7.04 -33.15 -25.56
C GLY A 233 -8.39 -32.59 -25.98
N LEU A 234 -8.38 -31.30 -26.34
CA LEU A 234 -9.55 -30.57 -26.81
C LEU A 234 -9.28 -30.01 -28.21
N SER A 235 -10.31 -30.03 -29.08
CA SER A 235 -10.24 -29.32 -30.35
C SER A 235 -10.23 -27.79 -30.13
N TYR A 236 -9.63 -27.04 -31.04
CA TYR A 236 -9.67 -25.58 -30.99
C TYR A 236 -11.11 -25.03 -31.06
N GLU A 237 -12.01 -25.73 -31.78
CA GLU A 237 -13.42 -25.38 -31.85
C GLU A 237 -14.10 -25.45 -30.48
N ILE A 238 -13.90 -26.55 -29.72
CA ILE A 238 -14.45 -26.70 -28.36
C ILE A 238 -13.91 -25.58 -27.45
N LEU A 239 -12.61 -25.27 -27.56
CA LEU A 239 -11.98 -24.23 -26.75
C LEU A 239 -12.52 -22.83 -27.10
N GLU A 240 -12.69 -22.51 -28.37
CA GLU A 240 -13.26 -21.24 -28.82
C GLU A 240 -14.72 -21.10 -28.33
N ASN A 241 -15.55 -22.13 -28.49
CA ASN A 241 -16.93 -22.14 -28.01
C ASN A 241 -17.00 -22.01 -26.47
N ALA A 242 -16.11 -22.69 -25.73
CA ALA A 242 -16.04 -22.58 -24.27
C ALA A 242 -15.67 -21.18 -23.82
N LEU A 243 -14.73 -20.53 -24.49
CA LEU A 243 -14.32 -19.15 -24.19
C LEU A 243 -15.44 -18.15 -24.53
N ALA A 244 -16.14 -18.33 -25.65
CA ALA A 244 -17.27 -17.50 -26.04
C ALA A 244 -18.40 -17.59 -25.01
N GLN A 245 -18.81 -18.81 -24.66
CA GLN A 245 -19.84 -19.05 -23.65
C GLN A 245 -19.42 -18.58 -22.26
N ALA A 246 -18.14 -18.74 -21.89
CA ALA A 246 -17.58 -18.19 -20.64
C ALA A 246 -17.64 -16.66 -20.61
N LYS A 247 -17.43 -15.98 -21.74
CA LYS A 247 -17.57 -14.53 -21.83
C LYS A 247 -18.99 -14.08 -21.54
N GLU A 248 -20.00 -14.74 -22.14
CA GLU A 248 -21.42 -14.43 -21.90
C GLU A 248 -21.76 -14.60 -20.41
N GLY A 249 -21.40 -15.76 -19.84
CA GLY A 249 -21.64 -16.05 -18.43
C GLY A 249 -20.93 -15.06 -17.48
N ARG A 250 -19.67 -14.69 -17.75
CA ARG A 250 -18.96 -13.69 -16.98
C ARG A 250 -19.62 -12.31 -17.05
N MET A 251 -20.11 -11.92 -18.24
CA MET A 251 -20.80 -10.64 -18.40
C MET A 251 -22.12 -10.61 -17.65
N HIS A 252 -22.88 -11.72 -17.60
CA HIS A 252 -24.06 -11.82 -16.76
C HIS A 252 -23.71 -11.63 -15.27
N ILE A 253 -22.71 -12.36 -14.78
CA ILE A 253 -22.26 -12.26 -13.38
C ILE A 253 -21.74 -10.85 -13.07
N LEU A 254 -20.97 -10.27 -13.98
CA LEU A 254 -20.45 -8.90 -13.84
C LEU A 254 -21.58 -7.87 -13.76
N GLY A 255 -22.64 -8.06 -14.53
CA GLY A 255 -23.85 -7.24 -14.45
C GLY A 255 -24.46 -7.27 -13.04
N LYS A 256 -24.57 -8.45 -12.42
CA LYS A 256 -25.07 -8.60 -11.04
C LYS A 256 -24.17 -7.95 -10.01
N ILE A 257 -22.84 -8.03 -10.18
CA ILE A 257 -21.87 -7.34 -9.33
C ILE A 257 -22.06 -5.82 -9.42
N LEU A 258 -22.24 -5.28 -10.63
CA LEU A 258 -22.43 -3.86 -10.85
C LEU A 258 -23.81 -3.35 -10.46
N GLU A 259 -24.86 -4.19 -10.50
CA GLU A 259 -26.17 -3.88 -9.92
C GLU A 259 -26.09 -3.69 -8.40
N ALA A 260 -25.34 -4.57 -7.70
CA ALA A 260 -25.17 -4.50 -6.25
C ALA A 260 -24.22 -3.36 -5.81
N GLN A 261 -23.13 -3.14 -6.55
CA GLN A 261 -22.14 -2.09 -6.24
C GLN A 261 -21.57 -1.48 -7.52
N PRO A 262 -22.21 -0.43 -8.06
CA PRO A 262 -21.82 0.20 -9.34
C PRO A 262 -20.43 0.80 -9.31
N GLU A 263 -20.02 1.40 -8.17
CA GLU A 263 -18.74 2.06 -8.02
C GLU A 263 -18.06 1.66 -6.69
N ALA A 264 -16.77 1.93 -6.59
CA ALA A 264 -16.07 1.81 -5.32
C ALA A 264 -16.58 2.87 -4.35
N ARG A 265 -16.57 2.58 -3.05
CA ARG A 265 -16.90 3.54 -1.99
C ARG A 265 -15.97 4.76 -2.14
N GLU A 266 -16.54 5.97 -2.08
CA GLU A 266 -15.76 7.22 -2.26
C GLU A 266 -14.76 7.46 -1.14
N ASP A 267 -15.12 7.17 0.10
CA ASP A 267 -14.25 7.33 1.27
C ASP A 267 -14.06 6.01 2.01
N LEU A 268 -12.92 5.86 2.65
CA LEU A 268 -12.62 4.71 3.49
C LEU A 268 -13.49 4.71 4.74
N LYS A 269 -13.75 3.53 5.30
CA LYS A 269 -14.43 3.43 6.61
C LYS A 269 -13.66 4.22 7.67
N PRO A 270 -14.35 4.78 8.69
CA PRO A 270 -13.74 5.68 9.69
C PRO A 270 -12.54 5.08 10.43
N HIS A 271 -12.51 3.75 10.59
CA HIS A 271 -11.45 3.02 11.28
C HIS A 271 -10.35 2.50 10.35
N ALA A 272 -10.48 2.68 9.03
CA ALA A 272 -9.41 2.34 8.10
C ALA A 272 -8.25 3.34 8.23
N PRO A 273 -6.99 2.87 8.15
CA PRO A 273 -5.83 3.76 8.21
C PRO A 273 -5.87 4.72 7.03
N ARG A 274 -5.60 6.00 7.28
CA ARG A 274 -5.44 7.01 6.23
C ARG A 274 -3.96 7.24 5.98
N ILE A 275 -3.58 7.39 4.74
CA ILE A 275 -2.20 7.64 4.31
C ILE A 275 -2.14 8.95 3.55
N GLU A 276 -1.26 9.85 3.97
CA GLU A 276 -0.91 11.06 3.23
C GLU A 276 0.55 10.96 2.77
N THR A 277 0.80 11.31 1.52
CA THR A 277 2.15 11.28 0.94
C THR A 277 2.66 12.70 0.79
N MET A 278 3.89 12.95 1.27
CA MET A 278 4.61 14.20 1.11
C MET A 278 5.94 13.97 0.40
N ILE A 279 6.27 14.83 -0.55
CA ILE A 279 7.58 14.81 -1.23
C ILE A 279 8.45 15.91 -0.63
N ILE A 280 9.68 15.57 -0.29
CA ILE A 280 10.70 16.51 0.23
C ILE A 280 11.98 16.41 -0.59
N GLY A 281 12.82 17.46 -0.56
CA GLY A 281 14.16 17.39 -1.14
C GLY A 281 15.01 16.33 -0.42
N LYS A 282 15.89 15.66 -1.18
CA LYS A 282 16.80 14.61 -0.67
C LYS A 282 17.62 15.11 0.53
N GLU A 283 18.03 16.38 0.51
CA GLU A 283 18.82 17.03 1.56
C GLU A 283 18.11 17.07 2.93
N PHE A 284 16.78 17.01 2.95
CA PHE A 284 15.98 17.03 4.18
C PHE A 284 15.72 15.65 4.79
N ILE A 285 15.98 14.55 4.06
CA ILE A 285 15.76 13.19 4.56
C ILE A 285 16.48 12.99 5.89
N GLY A 286 17.77 13.34 5.94
CA GLY A 286 18.56 13.22 7.16
C GLY A 286 18.05 14.07 8.33
N ALA A 287 17.51 15.27 8.03
CA ALA A 287 16.96 16.17 9.05
C ALA A 287 15.65 15.64 9.64
N VAL A 288 14.79 15.02 8.82
CA VAL A 288 13.52 14.44 9.28
C VAL A 288 13.74 13.15 10.07
N ILE A 289 14.69 12.31 9.66
CA ILE A 289 15.06 11.09 10.39
C ILE A 289 15.75 11.45 11.72
N GLY A 290 16.68 12.39 11.67
CA GLY A 290 17.52 12.80 12.81
C GLY A 290 18.55 11.75 13.23
N PRO A 291 19.48 12.11 14.15
CA PRO A 291 20.52 11.19 14.65
C PRO A 291 19.91 9.93 15.29
N GLY A 292 20.22 8.77 14.71
CA GLY A 292 19.69 7.48 15.18
C GLY A 292 18.16 7.36 15.14
N GLY A 293 17.48 8.12 14.26
CA GLY A 293 16.02 8.09 14.12
C GLY A 293 15.23 8.84 15.19
N LYS A 294 15.88 9.59 16.07
CA LYS A 294 15.25 10.25 17.23
C LYS A 294 14.17 11.27 16.85
N ILE A 295 14.34 11.99 15.74
CA ILE A 295 13.39 13.03 15.33
C ILE A 295 12.12 12.38 14.80
N ILE A 296 12.23 11.42 13.89
CA ILE A 296 11.07 10.72 13.35
C ILE A 296 10.31 9.94 14.44
N GLN A 297 11.02 9.27 15.35
CA GLN A 297 10.41 8.61 16.51
C GLN A 297 9.68 9.60 17.42
N GLY A 298 10.28 10.76 17.72
CA GLY A 298 9.64 11.81 18.51
C GLY A 298 8.40 12.41 17.84
N ILE A 299 8.36 12.48 16.50
CA ILE A 299 7.16 12.88 15.75
C ILE A 299 6.08 11.81 15.92
N GLN A 300 6.41 10.53 15.72
CA GLN A 300 5.49 9.42 15.86
C GLN A 300 4.90 9.31 17.28
N GLU A 301 5.73 9.43 18.31
CA GLU A 301 5.29 9.40 19.71
C GLU A 301 4.35 10.57 20.07
N LYS A 302 4.66 11.78 19.60
CA LYS A 302 3.86 12.98 19.90
C LYS A 302 2.53 13.03 19.17
N THR A 303 2.49 12.51 17.95
CA THR A 303 1.31 12.61 17.07
C THR A 303 0.46 11.34 17.05
N GLY A 304 1.04 10.19 17.37
CA GLY A 304 0.42 8.88 17.21
C GLY A 304 0.36 8.42 15.73
N ALA A 305 1.00 9.15 14.81
CA ALA A 305 1.11 8.76 13.41
C ALA A 305 2.29 7.80 13.21
N THR A 306 2.20 6.94 12.19
CA THR A 306 3.36 6.20 11.67
C THR A 306 3.92 6.95 10.47
N VAL A 307 5.24 7.16 10.45
CA VAL A 307 5.94 7.89 9.38
C VAL A 307 7.00 6.99 8.78
N SER A 308 6.97 6.79 7.47
CA SER A 308 8.01 6.12 6.70
C SER A 308 8.61 7.06 5.67
N ILE A 309 9.92 6.93 5.41
CA ILE A 309 10.64 7.77 4.44
C ILE A 309 11.45 6.87 3.53
N ASP A 310 11.27 7.06 2.22
CA ASP A 310 12.04 6.40 1.17
C ASP A 310 12.70 7.41 0.26
N GLU A 311 13.89 7.10 -0.22
CA GLU A 311 14.49 7.84 -1.34
C GLU A 311 14.04 7.19 -2.65
N VAL A 312 13.31 7.94 -3.47
CA VAL A 312 12.81 7.51 -4.78
C VAL A 312 13.14 8.60 -5.79
N ASP A 313 13.82 8.26 -6.88
CA ASP A 313 14.16 9.20 -7.98
C ASP A 313 14.86 10.50 -7.53
N GLY A 314 15.69 10.41 -6.48
CA GLY A 314 16.45 11.55 -5.96
C GLY A 314 15.65 12.52 -5.08
N VAL A 315 14.45 12.17 -4.67
CA VAL A 315 13.62 12.90 -3.70
C VAL A 315 13.27 12.00 -2.52
N GLY A 316 12.95 12.61 -1.38
CA GLY A 316 12.42 11.92 -0.22
C GLY A 316 10.90 11.79 -0.32
N LYS A 317 10.39 10.56 -0.43
CA LYS A 317 8.96 10.27 -0.35
C LYS A 317 8.62 9.89 1.09
N ILE A 318 7.80 10.72 1.75
CA ILE A 318 7.31 10.47 3.11
C ILE A 318 5.88 9.97 3.02
N GLU A 319 5.60 8.82 3.63
CA GLU A 319 4.26 8.30 3.82
C GLU A 319 3.90 8.43 5.30
N ILE A 320 2.82 9.15 5.57
CA ILE A 320 2.31 9.44 6.92
C ILE A 320 0.97 8.73 7.05
N SER A 321 0.88 7.79 7.96
CA SER A 321 -0.36 7.04 8.22
C SER A 321 -0.86 7.24 9.65
N GLY A 322 -2.18 7.30 9.79
CA GLY A 322 -2.82 7.50 11.08
C GLY A 322 -4.28 7.07 11.09
N THR A 323 -4.82 6.87 12.29
CA THR A 323 -6.21 6.44 12.48
C THR A 323 -7.24 7.54 12.24
N ASN A 324 -6.81 8.81 12.25
CA ASN A 324 -7.70 9.96 12.02
C ASN A 324 -6.93 11.12 11.37
N LYS A 325 -7.66 12.05 10.78
CA LYS A 325 -7.09 13.20 10.07
C LYS A 325 -6.27 14.11 10.99
N ALA A 326 -6.68 14.31 12.22
CA ALA A 326 -5.97 15.19 13.16
C ALA A 326 -4.56 14.70 13.48
N THR A 327 -4.39 13.37 13.62
CA THR A 327 -3.08 12.72 13.81
C THR A 327 -2.16 12.97 12.63
N ILE A 328 -2.68 12.82 11.41
CA ILE A 328 -1.92 13.03 10.17
C ILE A 328 -1.54 14.50 10.02
N ASP A 329 -2.51 15.42 10.17
CA ASP A 329 -2.28 16.87 10.05
C ASP A 329 -1.21 17.35 11.05
N ALA A 330 -1.20 16.81 12.26
CA ALA A 330 -0.18 17.11 13.27
C ALA A 330 1.22 16.64 12.83
N ALA A 331 1.33 15.44 12.28
CA ALA A 331 2.60 14.91 11.77
C ALA A 331 3.08 15.68 10.53
N VAL A 332 2.18 15.97 9.59
CA VAL A 332 2.46 16.81 8.41
C VAL A 332 2.98 18.18 8.84
N LYS A 333 2.33 18.82 9.82
CA LYS A 333 2.75 20.12 10.36
C LYS A 333 4.15 20.03 10.98
N ALA A 334 4.45 19.00 11.75
CA ALA A 334 5.76 18.79 12.35
C ALA A 334 6.85 18.61 11.29
N ILE A 335 6.60 17.79 10.27
CA ILE A 335 7.55 17.56 9.18
C ILE A 335 7.75 18.83 8.35
N LYS A 336 6.66 19.54 7.99
CA LYS A 336 6.75 20.82 7.28
C LYS A 336 7.61 21.83 8.03
N GLY A 337 7.52 21.88 9.36
CA GLY A 337 8.36 22.73 10.19
C GLY A 337 9.87 22.43 10.07
N ILE A 338 10.23 21.15 9.88
CA ILE A 338 11.63 20.73 9.72
C ILE A 338 12.17 21.04 8.32
N VAL A 339 11.37 20.80 7.28
CA VAL A 339 11.78 20.97 5.87
C VAL A 339 11.60 22.40 5.36
N ALA A 340 10.95 23.28 6.13
CA ALA A 340 10.75 24.66 5.74
C ALA A 340 12.10 25.37 5.56
N VAL A 341 12.30 26.00 4.40
CA VAL A 341 13.47 26.82 4.10
C VAL A 341 13.14 28.25 4.47
N PRO A 342 13.99 28.93 5.28
CA PRO A 342 13.76 30.34 5.62
C PRO A 342 13.89 31.21 4.36
N GLU A 343 12.92 32.07 4.13
CA GLU A 343 12.95 33.02 3.00
C GLU A 343 13.36 34.41 3.46
N ILE A 344 14.31 35.01 2.74
CA ILE A 344 14.75 36.38 3.01
C ILE A 344 13.59 37.33 2.75
N GLY A 345 13.28 38.15 3.74
CA GLY A 345 12.20 39.14 3.66
C GLY A 345 10.92 38.72 4.38
N GLU A 346 10.79 37.48 4.79
CA GLU A 346 9.65 36.99 5.57
C GLU A 346 9.79 37.33 7.07
N VAL A 347 8.63 37.40 7.73
CA VAL A 347 8.48 37.69 9.16
C VAL A 347 8.15 36.42 9.91
N TYR A 348 8.92 36.15 10.96
CA TYR A 348 8.78 34.96 11.79
C TYR A 348 8.54 35.36 13.25
N GLU A 349 7.75 34.58 13.95
CA GLU A 349 7.67 34.62 15.41
C GLU A 349 8.66 33.63 16.00
N GLY A 350 9.71 34.14 16.62
CA GLY A 350 10.78 33.34 17.20
C GLY A 350 10.89 33.53 18.72
N LYS A 351 11.45 32.52 19.37
CA LYS A 351 11.73 32.53 20.80
C LYS A 351 13.20 32.86 21.05
N ILE A 352 13.50 33.81 21.98
CA ILE A 352 14.85 34.12 22.36
C ILE A 352 15.48 32.93 23.08
N SER A 353 16.51 32.33 22.47
CA SER A 353 17.22 31.16 23.01
C SER A 353 18.37 31.57 23.94
N SER A 354 19.06 32.66 23.64
CA SER A 354 20.12 33.21 24.50
C SER A 354 20.39 34.68 24.22
N ILE A 355 20.84 35.40 25.22
CA ILE A 355 21.22 36.82 25.14
C ILE A 355 22.73 36.98 25.29
N MET A 356 23.34 37.71 24.36
CA MET A 356 24.78 38.03 24.34
C MET A 356 24.99 39.55 24.33
N PRO A 357 26.16 40.07 24.72
CA PRO A 357 26.43 41.51 24.75
C PRO A 357 26.25 42.23 23.40
N TYR A 358 26.28 41.49 22.30
CA TYR A 358 26.14 42.02 20.93
C TYR A 358 24.79 41.77 20.27
N GLY A 359 23.87 41.08 20.95
CA GLY A 359 22.54 40.75 20.42
C GLY A 359 21.93 39.53 21.05
N ALA A 360 20.78 39.08 20.52
CA ALA A 360 20.09 37.89 20.96
C ALA A 360 20.08 36.81 19.86
N PHE A 361 20.20 35.56 20.25
CA PHE A 361 19.89 34.44 19.37
C PHE A 361 18.39 34.13 19.49
N VAL A 362 17.73 34.06 18.35
CA VAL A 362 16.29 33.82 18.27
C VAL A 362 16.09 32.58 17.46
N GLU A 363 15.47 31.55 18.07
CA GLU A 363 14.94 30.38 17.34
C GLU A 363 13.66 30.81 16.62
N PHE A 364 13.78 31.17 15.34
CA PHE A 364 12.70 31.68 14.51
C PHE A 364 12.01 30.58 13.69
N MET A 365 12.61 29.38 13.61
CA MET A 365 12.05 28.16 13.06
C MET A 365 12.59 26.96 13.86
N PRO A 366 11.87 25.83 13.93
CA PRO A 366 12.32 24.65 14.66
C PRO A 366 13.77 24.24 14.29
N GLY A 367 14.68 24.30 15.25
CA GLY A 367 16.10 23.98 15.07
C GLY A 367 16.92 24.98 14.26
N LYS A 368 16.40 26.18 13.98
CA LYS A 368 17.11 27.24 13.25
C LYS A 368 17.19 28.53 14.08
N ASP A 369 18.38 28.82 14.53
CA ASP A 369 18.68 30.05 15.27
C ASP A 369 19.22 31.14 14.35
N GLY A 370 18.74 32.35 14.53
CA GLY A 370 19.24 33.55 13.87
C GLY A 370 19.76 34.58 14.84
N LEU A 371 20.76 35.34 14.43
CA LEU A 371 21.30 36.45 15.21
C LEU A 371 20.46 37.71 15.00
N LEU A 372 19.80 38.18 16.06
CA LEU A 372 19.20 39.49 16.17
C LEU A 372 20.23 40.41 16.80
N HIS A 373 21.07 41.08 15.96
CA HIS A 373 22.09 41.99 16.43
C HIS A 373 21.49 43.19 17.18
N ILE A 374 22.18 43.74 18.19
CA ILE A 374 21.66 44.81 19.03
C ILE A 374 21.22 46.04 18.24
N SER A 375 21.86 46.37 17.11
CA SER A 375 21.47 47.44 16.19
C SER A 375 20.21 47.17 15.37
N GLU A 376 19.74 45.92 15.35
CA GLU A 376 18.59 45.46 14.61
C GLU A 376 17.35 45.20 15.51
N ILE A 377 17.48 45.49 16.83
CA ILE A 377 16.39 45.29 17.79
C ILE A 377 15.41 46.48 17.75
N ASP A 378 15.97 47.73 17.79
CA ASP A 378 15.14 48.95 17.84
C ASP A 378 15.82 50.08 17.03
N TRP A 379 15.07 51.12 16.69
CA TRP A 379 15.54 52.36 16.10
C TRP A 379 16.37 53.22 17.08
N LYS A 380 16.14 53.05 18.39
CA LYS A 380 16.93 53.68 19.46
C LYS A 380 18.24 52.92 19.68
N ARG A 381 19.31 53.66 19.98
CA ARG A 381 20.61 53.05 20.33
C ARG A 381 20.50 52.38 21.70
N LEU A 382 20.66 51.06 21.69
CA LEU A 382 20.67 50.23 22.90
C LEU A 382 22.12 49.91 23.28
N GLU A 383 22.43 49.89 24.58
CA GLU A 383 23.73 49.43 25.12
C GLU A 383 23.65 47.96 25.53
N THR A 384 22.45 47.48 25.93
CA THR A 384 22.17 46.06 26.23
C THR A 384 20.83 45.64 25.65
N VAL A 385 20.68 44.35 25.39
CA VAL A 385 19.41 43.77 24.83
C VAL A 385 18.25 43.94 25.82
N GLU A 386 18.54 43.90 27.11
CA GLU A 386 17.55 44.05 28.20
C GLU A 386 16.92 45.46 28.23
N GLN A 387 17.58 46.49 27.73
CA GLN A 387 17.02 47.85 27.59
C GLN A 387 15.84 47.88 26.59
N ALA A 388 15.74 46.90 25.70
CA ALA A 388 14.57 46.73 24.83
C ALA A 388 13.42 45.98 25.50
N GLY A 389 13.58 45.58 26.76
CA GLY A 389 12.56 44.77 27.49
C GLY A 389 12.51 43.30 27.10
N LEU A 390 13.54 42.79 26.40
CA LEU A 390 13.60 41.42 25.93
C LEU A 390 14.36 40.54 26.93
N LYS A 391 13.84 39.35 27.23
CA LYS A 391 14.41 38.34 28.11
C LYS A 391 14.53 37.00 27.41
N GLU A 392 15.42 36.15 27.88
CA GLU A 392 15.47 34.74 27.42
C GLU A 392 14.13 34.07 27.65
N GLY A 393 13.65 33.38 26.62
CA GLY A 393 12.36 32.74 26.60
C GLY A 393 11.19 33.55 26.03
N ASP A 394 11.39 34.87 25.81
CA ASP A 394 10.36 35.73 25.23
C ASP A 394 10.13 35.42 23.74
N THR A 395 8.88 35.58 23.28
CA THR A 395 8.56 35.49 21.84
C THR A 395 8.70 36.89 21.21
N VAL A 396 9.38 36.95 20.09
CA VAL A 396 9.65 38.18 19.36
C VAL A 396 9.38 38.00 17.87
N SER A 397 8.67 38.96 17.25
CA SER A 397 8.50 38.99 15.79
C SER A 397 9.78 39.57 15.17
N VAL A 398 10.38 38.78 14.24
CA VAL A 398 11.62 39.14 13.55
C VAL A 398 11.50 38.91 12.05
N LYS A 399 12.14 39.75 11.27
CA LYS A 399 12.23 39.62 9.83
C LYS A 399 13.58 39.03 9.45
N LEU A 400 13.66 38.02 8.61
CA LEU A 400 14.88 37.49 8.04
C LEU A 400 15.41 38.48 6.99
N VAL A 401 16.53 39.14 7.28
CA VAL A 401 17.08 40.19 6.42
C VAL A 401 18.12 39.63 5.46
N ASP A 402 18.95 38.70 5.92
CA ASP A 402 20.08 38.21 5.16
C ASP A 402 20.52 36.82 5.67
N ILE A 403 21.13 36.03 4.79
CA ILE A 403 21.77 34.75 5.11
C ILE A 403 23.25 34.90 4.70
N ASP A 404 24.16 34.84 5.65
CA ASP A 404 25.60 34.94 5.38
C ASP A 404 26.05 33.78 4.44
N PRO A 405 26.49 34.08 3.20
CA PRO A 405 26.82 33.05 2.21
C PRO A 405 28.04 32.18 2.58
N LYS A 406 28.90 32.67 3.53
CA LYS A 406 30.10 31.94 3.96
C LYS A 406 29.85 31.05 5.17
N THR A 407 29.02 31.51 6.10
CA THR A 407 28.78 30.81 7.38
C THR A 407 27.39 30.18 7.50
N GLY A 408 26.48 30.46 6.56
CA GLY A 408 25.08 30.00 6.59
C GLY A 408 24.25 30.60 7.75
N LYS A 409 24.78 31.63 8.46
CA LYS A 409 24.11 32.21 9.61
C LYS A 409 23.00 33.17 9.19
N PHE A 410 21.88 33.07 9.86
CA PHE A 410 20.69 33.90 9.63
C PHE A 410 20.81 35.21 10.36
N LYS A 411 20.58 36.32 9.67
CA LYS A 411 20.53 37.68 10.26
C LYS A 411 19.10 38.14 10.36
N LEU A 412 18.68 38.46 11.56
CA LEU A 412 17.31 38.84 11.87
C LEU A 412 17.24 40.32 12.22
N SER A 413 16.12 40.97 11.91
CA SER A 413 15.84 42.37 12.31
C SER A 413 14.41 42.47 12.85
N ARG A 414 14.26 43.03 14.03
CA ARG A 414 13.00 43.49 14.62
C ARG A 414 12.72 44.94 14.24
N LYS A 415 13.76 45.76 14.15
CA LYS A 415 13.73 47.17 13.82
C LYS A 415 12.91 47.48 12.56
N VAL A 416 13.01 46.65 11.53
CA VAL A 416 12.30 46.82 10.25
C VAL A 416 10.77 46.67 10.40
N LEU A 417 10.31 46.03 11.47
CA LEU A 417 8.88 45.83 11.78
C LEU A 417 8.33 46.97 12.66
N LEU A 418 9.18 47.77 13.27
CA LEU A 418 8.80 48.90 14.13
C LEU A 418 8.57 50.16 13.29
N PRO A 419 7.61 51.03 13.64
CA PRO A 419 7.43 52.32 12.96
C PRO A 419 8.68 53.15 13.04
N LYS A 420 9.14 53.68 11.89
CA LYS A 420 10.32 54.53 11.81
C LYS A 420 10.03 55.86 12.52
N PRO A 421 10.88 56.30 13.50
CA PRO A 421 10.71 57.57 14.15
C PRO A 421 10.82 58.74 13.15
N GLU A 422 9.99 59.78 13.31
CA GLU A 422 10.08 61.02 12.53
C GLU A 422 11.44 61.70 12.75
N GLY A 423 12.19 61.97 11.67
CA GLY A 423 13.49 62.62 11.71
C GLY A 423 14.74 61.71 11.79
N TYR A 424 14.57 60.41 11.61
CA TYR A 424 15.70 59.47 11.55
C TYR A 424 16.44 59.56 10.22
N GLU A 425 17.68 60.13 10.20
CA GLU A 425 18.57 60.10 9.04
C GLU A 425 19.42 58.82 9.05
N GLU A 426 19.36 58.07 7.93
CA GLU A 426 20.24 56.93 7.73
C GLU A 426 21.69 57.37 7.62
N ARG A 427 22.55 56.85 8.49
CA ARG A 427 23.99 57.05 8.33
C ARG A 427 24.46 56.34 7.06
N PRO A 428 25.29 57.03 6.22
CA PRO A 428 25.85 56.38 5.03
C PRO A 428 26.65 55.14 5.43
N PRO A 429 26.65 54.10 4.59
CA PRO A 429 27.37 52.86 4.85
C PRO A 429 28.87 53.18 5.05
N ARG A 430 29.46 52.59 6.08
CA ARG A 430 30.90 52.72 6.36
C ARG A 430 31.65 52.21 5.14
N PRO A 431 32.62 52.98 4.54
CA PRO A 431 33.39 52.48 3.41
C PRO A 431 34.14 51.21 3.81
N GLU A 432 34.03 50.19 2.95
CA GLU A 432 34.79 48.94 3.10
C GLU A 432 36.27 49.28 3.32
N ARG A 433 36.86 48.70 4.34
CA ARG A 433 38.30 48.81 4.63
C ARG A 433 39.04 48.21 3.45
N GLY A 434 39.56 49.07 2.58
CA GLY A 434 40.38 48.69 1.45
C GLY A 434 41.49 47.74 1.86
N GLU A 435 41.73 46.79 1.00
CA GLU A 435 42.81 45.84 1.08
C GLU A 435 44.11 46.54 1.42
N ARG A 436 44.72 46.17 2.53
CA ARG A 436 46.08 46.62 2.86
C ARG A 436 47.02 46.06 1.81
N GLY A 437 47.58 46.94 0.99
CA GLY A 437 48.62 46.65 0.03
C GLY A 437 49.83 45.93 0.65
N PRO A 438 50.61 45.25 -0.18
CA PRO A 438 51.70 44.39 0.27
C PRO A 438 52.77 45.19 1.02
N ARG A 439 53.18 44.72 2.21
CA ARG A 439 54.28 45.26 2.97
C ARG A 439 55.56 45.14 2.17
N PRO A 440 56.42 46.20 2.13
CA PRO A 440 57.74 46.15 1.50
C PRO A 440 58.66 45.16 2.24
N ASP A 441 59.36 44.42 1.43
CA ASP A 441 60.37 43.42 1.73
C ASP A 441 61.50 44.08 2.61
N ARG A 442 61.80 43.45 3.75
CA ARG A 442 63.01 43.79 4.56
C ARG A 442 63.97 42.65 4.40
N GLY A 443 65.05 43.03 3.70
CA GLY A 443 66.18 42.25 3.33
C GLY A 443 66.84 41.41 4.40
N ASP A 444 67.32 40.41 3.88
CA ASP A 444 68.52 39.62 4.08
C ASP A 444 69.21 39.72 5.44
N ARG A 445 69.22 38.70 6.24
CA ARG A 445 70.25 38.33 7.18
C ARG A 445 70.51 36.83 7.17
N GLY A 446 71.71 36.51 6.83
CA GLY A 446 72.41 35.31 6.55
C GLY A 446 72.34 34.17 7.61
N PRO A 447 73.01 33.09 7.34
CA PRO A 447 72.71 31.74 7.89
C PRO A 447 73.32 31.53 9.28
N ARG A 448 72.65 30.85 10.18
CA ARG A 448 73.23 30.29 11.40
C ARG A 448 73.11 28.78 11.42
N GLN A 449 74.28 28.23 11.57
CA GLN A 449 74.76 26.90 11.73
C GLN A 449 73.95 25.92 12.60
N ASP A 450 73.91 24.79 12.10
CA ASP A 450 73.86 23.40 12.56
C ASP A 450 74.39 23.15 14.02
N ARG A 451 73.61 22.38 14.77
CA ARG A 451 73.97 21.44 15.84
C ARG A 451 72.74 20.64 16.16
N GLY A 452 72.70 19.38 15.76
CA GLY A 452 73.42 18.29 16.37
C GLY A 452 72.49 17.55 17.35
N ASP A 453 71.89 16.47 16.88
CA ASP A 453 72.01 15.12 17.41
C ASP A 453 71.07 14.61 18.57
N ARG A 454 70.59 13.39 18.28
CA ARG A 454 70.16 12.30 19.17
C ARG A 454 68.65 12.22 19.55
N GLY A 455 67.94 11.35 19.05
CA GLY A 455 67.80 9.89 19.08
C GLY A 455 66.62 9.45 19.98
N PRO A 456 66.18 8.17 20.08
CA PRO A 456 65.39 7.45 19.10
C PRO A 456 63.98 7.00 19.62
N ARG A 457 63.23 6.40 18.71
CA ARG A 457 62.02 5.55 18.80
C ARG A 457 61.77 4.86 20.13
N ARG A 458 60.50 4.82 20.51
CA ARG A 458 59.86 3.62 21.12
C ARG A 458 58.52 3.32 20.46
N GLU A 459 58.51 2.14 19.81
CA GLU A 459 57.34 1.36 19.53
C GLU A 459 56.75 0.85 20.84
N TYR A 460 55.43 0.79 20.93
CA TYR A 460 54.74 -0.26 21.67
C TYR A 460 53.55 -0.74 20.85
N ARG A 461 53.62 -2.04 20.53
CA ARG A 461 52.52 -2.94 20.26
C ARG A 461 51.69 -3.07 21.54
N ASP A 462 50.39 -3.16 21.40
CA ASP A 462 49.56 -4.37 21.44
C ASP A 462 48.16 -3.97 20.96
#